data_baecc6820805311000b4c47bce5fe659
#
_entry.id   baecc6820805311000b4c47bce5fe659
#
_cell.length_a   1.000
_cell.length_b   1.000
_cell.length_c   1.000
_cell.angle_alpha   90.00
_cell.angle_beta   90.00
_cell.angle_gamma   90.00
#
_symmetry.space_group_name_H-M   'P 1'
#
loop_
_entity.id
_entity.type
_entity.pdbx_description
1 polymer ?
#
loop_
_entity_poly.entity_id
_entity_poly.type
_entity_poly.pdbx_seq_one_letter_code
_entity_poly.pdbx_strand_id
1 'polypeptide(L)'
;MKIAAGIFLIIIMFAVVIYGTNLHVSKTGNDSNPGTSAAPLLTIQRAADLAQPGDIIIVHKGIYRERINPPRGGESDSKRIVYEAARGEKVVIKGSEVIKNWMKEQGDVWKVMIPNSFFDRFNPYSDLIHGDWFDPEGRKHHTGAVYLNGNWLTEAANLDDLQKPIGTNALWFGKVDSNNTTIWAQFKGVNPNKQLVEINVRQTVFYPEKTGINYITVRGFIMEDAATPWAPPTAEQIGLIGTNWSKGWIIENNVIKYSICSGITLGKYGDQWDNTSENSAEGYVKTIERAYKNGWTKENIGHHVVRNNIISHCEQAGIVGSLGAAFSTVTGNTIHDIRVLKWFAGAELAAIKFHGAIDVTISRNHIYKTIRGLWLDWMAQGTRVSKNLFNDNGEDVFVEVDHGPFLMDNNLFLSQMSLINISQGGAYVHNLFAGAIKLLSYDARQTPFLKAHSTENAGFHDNPLGDDRFYNNIFVQRFDLSIYDNVQLPVWMDGNVFLNGANPSKFEKNPIVKKDFDPAIKLVEKTGVFYLDIKFDKAWIKERKRKLITTELLGKAAIPNLSYENPDGSSIRIDTDYFGKPRKETNPTPGPFENPGNGLLSLKVW
;
A
#
# COMPACT_ATOMS: atom_id res chain seq x y z
N MET A 1 30.07 -17.53 -75.09
CA MET A 1 28.96 -17.18 -74.23
C MET A 1 28.95 -18.15 -73.03
N LYS A 2 29.46 -17.71 -71.87
CA LYS A 2 29.43 -18.53 -70.63
C LYS A 2 28.28 -18.00 -69.74
N ILE A 3 27.27 -18.83 -69.50
CA ILE A 3 26.17 -18.52 -68.61
C ILE A 3 26.62 -18.93 -67.19
N ALA A 4 26.72 -17.95 -66.29
CA ALA A 4 26.95 -18.19 -64.86
C ALA A 4 25.61 -18.38 -64.17
N ALA A 5 25.36 -19.57 -63.63
CA ALA A 5 24.18 -19.84 -62.77
C ALA A 5 24.51 -19.42 -61.34
N GLY A 6 23.87 -18.38 -60.87
CA GLY A 6 23.92 -17.95 -59.47
C GLY A 6 22.95 -18.80 -58.62
N ILE A 7 23.48 -19.51 -57.65
CA ILE A 7 22.70 -20.23 -56.62
C ILE A 7 22.30 -19.21 -55.54
N PHE A 8 21.00 -18.89 -55.44
CA PHE A 8 20.42 -18.11 -54.34
C PHE A 8 20.15 -19.05 -53.14
N LEU A 9 20.95 -18.91 -52.10
CA LEU A 9 20.73 -19.64 -50.84
C LEU A 9 19.68 -18.88 -50.03
N ILE A 10 18.44 -19.38 -50.00
CA ILE A 10 17.38 -18.85 -49.12
C ILE A 10 17.61 -19.42 -47.72
N ILE A 11 18.14 -18.58 -46.80
CA ILE A 11 18.19 -18.89 -45.37
C ILE A 11 16.79 -18.64 -44.80
N ILE A 12 16.00 -19.71 -44.56
CA ILE A 12 14.76 -19.65 -43.83
C ILE A 12 15.12 -19.59 -42.34
N MET A 13 15.06 -18.40 -41.73
CA MET A 13 15.10 -18.26 -40.29
C MET A 13 13.76 -18.77 -39.72
N PHE A 14 13.76 -19.97 -39.18
CA PHE A 14 12.67 -20.40 -38.30
C PHE A 14 12.76 -19.58 -37.01
N ALA A 15 11.82 -18.66 -36.80
CA ALA A 15 11.59 -18.09 -35.51
C ALA A 15 11.04 -19.19 -34.60
N VAL A 16 11.90 -19.77 -33.78
CA VAL A 16 11.46 -20.66 -32.71
C VAL A 16 10.71 -19.78 -31.70
N VAL A 17 9.38 -19.87 -31.70
CA VAL A 17 8.57 -19.31 -30.62
C VAL A 17 8.87 -20.16 -29.39
N ILE A 18 9.76 -19.71 -28.55
CA ILE A 18 10.04 -20.34 -27.28
C ILE A 18 8.85 -19.96 -26.38
N TYR A 19 7.90 -20.87 -26.19
CA TYR A 19 6.92 -20.79 -25.13
C TYR A 19 7.66 -20.92 -23.80
N GLY A 20 7.33 -20.09 -22.81
CA GLY A 20 7.88 -20.22 -21.46
C GLY A 20 7.63 -21.62 -20.89
N THR A 21 8.57 -22.11 -20.10
CA THR A 21 8.48 -23.40 -19.42
C THR A 21 7.77 -23.28 -18.07
N ASN A 22 7.17 -24.37 -17.62
CA ASN A 22 6.64 -24.48 -16.27
C ASN A 22 7.69 -25.17 -15.40
N LEU A 23 8.16 -24.47 -14.35
CA LEU A 23 9.04 -25.00 -13.32
C LEU A 23 8.20 -25.33 -12.07
N HIS A 24 8.15 -26.60 -11.69
CA HIS A 24 7.41 -27.06 -10.53
C HIS A 24 8.30 -27.13 -9.29
N VAL A 25 7.77 -26.64 -8.16
CA VAL A 25 8.42 -26.68 -6.84
C VAL A 25 7.53 -27.43 -5.87
N SER A 26 8.08 -28.39 -5.12
CA SER A 26 7.35 -29.19 -4.14
C SER A 26 8.22 -29.52 -2.93
N LYS A 27 7.62 -29.61 -1.74
CA LYS A 27 8.33 -30.05 -0.51
C LYS A 27 8.83 -31.49 -0.59
N THR A 28 8.41 -32.27 -1.57
CA THR A 28 8.91 -33.62 -1.88
C THR A 28 9.89 -33.61 -3.05
N GLY A 29 10.27 -32.44 -3.56
CA GLY A 29 11.20 -32.27 -4.66
C GLY A 29 12.67 -32.35 -4.25
N ASN A 30 13.55 -32.08 -5.22
CA ASN A 30 14.99 -31.99 -5.03
C ASN A 30 15.56 -30.93 -5.98
N ASP A 31 16.44 -30.05 -5.49
CA ASP A 31 17.01 -28.94 -6.27
C ASP A 31 18.00 -29.39 -7.39
N SER A 32 18.33 -30.68 -7.46
CA SER A 32 19.03 -31.29 -8.59
C SER A 32 18.08 -31.76 -9.71
N ASN A 33 16.77 -31.74 -9.50
CA ASN A 33 15.77 -32.12 -10.49
C ASN A 33 15.63 -31.07 -11.60
N PRO A 34 15.09 -31.43 -12.77
CA PRO A 34 14.88 -30.48 -13.88
C PRO A 34 13.71 -29.50 -13.66
N GLY A 35 12.91 -29.65 -12.62
CA GLY A 35 11.76 -28.79 -12.33
C GLY A 35 10.47 -29.16 -13.09
N THR A 36 10.37 -30.36 -13.66
CA THR A 36 9.12 -30.84 -14.25
C THR A 36 8.11 -31.25 -13.19
N SER A 37 6.83 -31.41 -13.55
CA SER A 37 5.80 -31.86 -12.58
C SER A 37 6.08 -33.25 -12.02
N ALA A 38 6.76 -34.14 -12.78
CA ALA A 38 7.15 -35.47 -12.33
C ALA A 38 8.44 -35.48 -11.49
N ALA A 39 9.32 -34.47 -11.67
CA ALA A 39 10.58 -34.30 -10.95
C ALA A 39 10.73 -32.82 -10.53
N PRO A 40 9.96 -32.36 -9.52
CA PRO A 40 9.95 -30.96 -9.09
C PRO A 40 11.21 -30.57 -8.32
N LEU A 41 11.50 -29.28 -8.28
CA LEU A 41 12.50 -28.68 -7.43
C LEU A 41 12.02 -28.66 -5.96
N LEU A 42 12.95 -28.51 -5.01
CA LEU A 42 12.64 -28.44 -3.59
C LEU A 42 12.35 -27.01 -3.11
N THR A 43 13.12 -26.02 -3.62
CA THR A 43 13.07 -24.64 -3.18
C THR A 43 12.58 -23.70 -4.29
N ILE A 44 11.86 -22.64 -3.88
CA ILE A 44 11.40 -21.58 -4.81
C ILE A 44 12.60 -20.80 -5.33
N GLN A 45 13.62 -20.57 -4.49
CA GLN A 45 14.85 -19.89 -4.92
C GLN A 45 15.54 -20.63 -6.04
N ARG A 46 15.64 -21.97 -5.97
CA ARG A 46 16.25 -22.74 -7.06
C ARG A 46 15.47 -22.60 -8.38
N ALA A 47 14.15 -22.58 -8.31
CA ALA A 47 13.33 -22.30 -9.49
C ALA A 47 13.57 -20.89 -10.04
N ALA A 48 13.69 -19.88 -9.15
CA ALA A 48 14.02 -18.51 -9.53
C ALA A 48 15.38 -18.41 -10.24
N ASP A 49 16.39 -19.19 -9.79
CA ASP A 49 17.71 -19.23 -10.40
C ASP A 49 17.69 -19.78 -11.84
N LEU A 50 16.79 -20.70 -12.13
CA LEU A 50 16.65 -21.35 -13.43
C LEU A 50 15.73 -20.58 -14.39
N ALA A 51 14.68 -19.93 -13.88
CA ALA A 51 13.64 -19.31 -14.68
C ALA A 51 14.16 -18.28 -15.66
N GLN A 52 13.62 -18.26 -16.86
CA GLN A 52 13.87 -17.31 -17.94
C GLN A 52 12.62 -16.46 -18.22
N PRO A 53 12.75 -15.30 -18.90
CA PRO A 53 11.60 -14.50 -19.32
C PRO A 53 10.55 -15.30 -20.06
N GLY A 54 9.31 -15.31 -19.52
CA GLY A 54 8.19 -16.09 -20.01
C GLY A 54 7.89 -17.34 -19.20
N ASP A 55 8.78 -17.78 -18.30
CA ASP A 55 8.59 -18.97 -17.48
C ASP A 55 7.61 -18.75 -16.33
N ILE A 56 6.95 -19.85 -15.93
CA ILE A 56 6.03 -19.90 -14.79
C ILE A 56 6.57 -20.87 -13.74
N ILE A 57 6.81 -20.37 -12.54
CA ILE A 57 7.19 -21.16 -11.36
C ILE A 57 5.92 -21.51 -10.62
N ILE A 58 5.54 -22.78 -10.65
CA ILE A 58 4.34 -23.34 -10.03
C ILE A 58 4.73 -24.01 -8.71
N VAL A 59 4.34 -23.40 -7.60
CA VAL A 59 4.69 -23.86 -6.26
C VAL A 59 3.54 -24.67 -5.67
N HIS A 60 3.83 -25.92 -5.31
CA HIS A 60 2.86 -26.83 -4.72
C HIS A 60 2.73 -26.64 -3.20
N LYS A 61 1.62 -27.14 -2.64
CA LYS A 61 1.27 -27.01 -1.22
C LYS A 61 2.44 -27.27 -0.27
N GLY A 62 2.58 -26.41 0.72
CA GLY A 62 3.61 -26.56 1.75
C GLY A 62 3.96 -25.24 2.43
N ILE A 63 4.84 -25.36 3.43
CA ILE A 63 5.46 -24.23 4.12
C ILE A 63 6.90 -24.14 3.63
N TYR A 64 7.24 -23.04 2.99
CA TYR A 64 8.57 -22.74 2.46
C TYR A 64 9.21 -21.67 3.34
N ARG A 65 10.26 -22.07 4.09
CA ARG A 65 11.01 -21.18 4.98
C ARG A 65 12.26 -20.72 4.24
N GLU A 66 12.08 -19.73 3.39
CA GLU A 66 13.14 -19.24 2.53
C GLU A 66 12.91 -17.75 2.17
N ARG A 67 13.96 -17.10 1.72
CA ARG A 67 13.94 -15.80 1.06
C ARG A 67 14.08 -16.04 -0.43
N ILE A 68 13.15 -15.51 -1.21
CA ILE A 68 13.23 -15.52 -2.66
C ILE A 68 13.89 -14.20 -3.11
N ASN A 69 15.05 -14.31 -3.75
CA ASN A 69 15.80 -13.24 -4.38
C ASN A 69 15.84 -13.48 -5.88
N PRO A 70 14.88 -12.98 -6.67
CA PRO A 70 14.89 -13.17 -8.13
C PRO A 70 16.14 -12.60 -8.76
N PRO A 71 16.98 -13.42 -9.44
CA PRO A 71 18.21 -12.93 -10.05
C PRO A 71 17.97 -12.19 -11.37
N ARG A 72 16.78 -12.36 -11.96
CA ARG A 72 16.31 -11.73 -13.20
C ARG A 72 14.81 -11.57 -13.24
N GLY A 73 14.34 -10.67 -14.09
CA GLY A 73 12.91 -10.43 -14.36
C GLY A 73 12.49 -10.90 -15.76
N GLY A 74 11.27 -10.55 -16.14
CA GLY A 74 10.78 -10.68 -17.50
C GLY A 74 11.31 -9.58 -18.42
N GLU A 75 10.99 -9.68 -19.71
CA GLU A 75 11.35 -8.70 -20.74
C GLU A 75 10.24 -7.71 -21.05
N SER A 76 8.98 -8.13 -20.85
CA SER A 76 7.79 -7.33 -21.18
C SER A 76 6.57 -7.87 -20.47
N ASP A 77 5.42 -7.21 -20.63
CA ASP A 77 4.13 -7.68 -20.13
C ASP A 77 3.73 -9.06 -20.64
N SER A 78 4.13 -9.41 -21.86
CA SER A 78 3.86 -10.74 -22.46
C SER A 78 4.91 -11.79 -22.14
N LYS A 79 6.07 -11.38 -21.61
CA LYS A 79 7.18 -12.27 -21.25
C LYS A 79 7.64 -12.05 -19.82
N ARG A 80 6.69 -12.14 -18.88
CA ARG A 80 6.94 -12.05 -17.44
C ARG A 80 7.58 -13.32 -16.90
N ILE A 81 8.26 -13.23 -15.77
CA ILE A 81 8.49 -14.40 -14.91
C ILE A 81 7.36 -14.42 -13.88
N VAL A 82 6.64 -15.53 -13.83
CA VAL A 82 5.48 -15.69 -12.96
C VAL A 82 5.82 -16.65 -11.83
N TYR A 83 5.61 -16.23 -10.60
CA TYR A 83 5.64 -17.06 -9.40
C TYR A 83 4.20 -17.25 -8.95
N GLU A 84 3.71 -18.49 -8.92
CA GLU A 84 2.33 -18.75 -8.52
C GLU A 84 2.18 -19.99 -7.63
N ALA A 85 1.27 -19.89 -6.67
CA ALA A 85 0.78 -21.07 -5.97
C ALA A 85 -0.04 -21.95 -6.92
N ALA A 86 0.18 -23.25 -6.90
CA ALA A 86 -0.62 -24.19 -7.67
C ALA A 86 -2.12 -24.02 -7.35
N ARG A 87 -2.95 -24.05 -8.37
CA ARG A 87 -4.38 -23.71 -8.24
C ARG A 87 -5.08 -24.56 -7.18
N GLY A 88 -5.69 -23.87 -6.20
CA GLY A 88 -6.41 -24.51 -5.09
C GLY A 88 -5.53 -25.08 -4.00
N GLU A 89 -4.22 -24.89 -4.06
CA GLU A 89 -3.26 -25.35 -3.07
C GLU A 89 -2.84 -24.23 -2.12
N LYS A 90 -2.69 -24.57 -0.84
CA LYS A 90 -2.21 -23.62 0.17
C LYS A 90 -0.69 -23.64 0.19
N VAL A 91 -0.08 -22.53 -0.22
CA VAL A 91 1.37 -22.32 -0.24
C VAL A 91 1.71 -21.17 0.70
N VAL A 92 2.56 -21.43 1.69
CA VAL A 92 2.98 -20.44 2.69
C VAL A 92 4.48 -20.21 2.58
N ILE A 93 4.90 -18.96 2.44
CA ILE A 93 6.31 -18.54 2.46
C ILE A 93 6.54 -17.80 3.77
N LYS A 94 7.53 -18.24 4.58
CA LYS A 94 7.77 -17.70 5.92
C LYS A 94 9.17 -17.15 6.10
N GLY A 95 9.24 -15.98 6.73
CA GLY A 95 10.49 -15.42 7.25
C GLY A 95 10.94 -16.02 8.57
N SER A 96 10.14 -16.90 9.17
CA SER A 96 10.38 -17.51 10.49
C SER A 96 10.92 -18.93 10.42
N GLU A 97 11.50 -19.40 11.55
CA GLU A 97 11.88 -20.79 11.82
C GLU A 97 11.19 -21.32 13.08
N VAL A 98 10.95 -22.63 13.11
CA VAL A 98 10.37 -23.31 14.29
C VAL A 98 11.44 -23.54 15.34
N ILE A 99 11.19 -23.07 16.55
CA ILE A 99 12.11 -23.22 17.69
C ILE A 99 11.54 -24.18 18.72
N LYS A 100 12.37 -25.12 19.14
CA LYS A 100 12.12 -26.11 20.19
C LYS A 100 13.15 -25.97 21.31
N ASN A 101 13.07 -26.84 22.29
CA ASN A 101 14.00 -26.88 23.44
C ASN A 101 13.91 -25.63 24.33
N TRP A 102 12.73 -25.05 24.43
CA TRP A 102 12.43 -24.01 25.39
C TRP A 102 12.57 -24.55 26.81
N MET A 103 13.33 -23.90 27.67
CA MET A 103 13.54 -24.22 29.08
C MET A 103 12.68 -23.32 29.94
N LYS A 104 11.96 -23.90 30.89
CA LYS A 104 11.14 -23.13 31.82
C LYS A 104 12.07 -22.35 32.77
N GLU A 105 11.83 -21.04 32.87
CA GLU A 105 12.59 -20.16 33.78
C GLU A 105 11.78 -19.92 35.06
N GLN A 106 10.66 -19.21 35.00
CA GLN A 106 9.82 -18.90 36.14
C GLN A 106 8.36 -18.65 35.67
N GLY A 107 7.37 -19.21 36.38
CA GLY A 107 5.97 -19.02 36.05
C GLY A 107 5.64 -19.45 34.63
N ASP A 108 5.15 -18.49 33.81
CA ASP A 108 4.88 -18.69 32.39
C ASP A 108 6.05 -18.25 31.49
N VAL A 109 7.16 -17.79 32.06
CA VAL A 109 8.35 -17.37 31.32
C VAL A 109 9.22 -18.57 30.97
N TRP A 110 9.57 -18.68 29.72
CA TRP A 110 10.45 -19.67 29.15
C TRP A 110 11.61 -19.00 28.41
N LYS A 111 12.74 -19.67 28.32
CA LYS A 111 13.88 -19.17 27.53
C LYS A 111 14.41 -20.23 26.58
N VAL A 112 15.03 -19.75 25.51
CA VAL A 112 15.81 -20.55 24.57
C VAL A 112 17.09 -19.81 24.25
N MET A 113 18.20 -20.57 24.11
CA MET A 113 19.49 -20.05 23.69
C MET A 113 19.82 -20.64 22.33
N ILE A 114 20.12 -19.76 21.37
CA ILE A 114 20.34 -20.08 19.95
C ILE A 114 21.72 -19.57 19.55
N PRO A 115 22.63 -20.41 19.01
CA PRO A 115 23.91 -19.91 18.50
C PRO A 115 23.71 -18.83 17.43
N ASN A 116 24.53 -17.76 17.46
CA ASN A 116 24.44 -16.68 16.48
C ASN A 116 24.66 -17.16 15.04
N SER A 117 25.38 -18.26 14.83
CA SER A 117 25.52 -18.90 13.51
C SER A 117 24.22 -19.41 12.90
N PHE A 118 23.15 -19.56 13.68
CA PHE A 118 21.81 -19.89 13.21
C PHE A 118 21.20 -18.78 12.33
N PHE A 119 21.58 -17.54 12.56
CA PHE A 119 21.05 -16.35 11.88
C PHE A 119 21.86 -15.94 10.64
N ASP A 120 22.93 -16.66 10.32
CA ASP A 120 23.84 -16.33 9.22
C ASP A 120 24.35 -14.88 9.32
N ARG A 121 24.01 -14.03 8.36
CA ARG A 121 24.46 -12.63 8.28
C ARG A 121 23.51 -11.61 8.89
N PHE A 122 22.31 -12.03 9.23
CA PHE A 122 21.25 -11.13 9.72
C PHE A 122 20.59 -11.70 10.97
N ASN A 123 20.83 -11.05 12.11
CA ASN A 123 20.20 -11.41 13.38
C ASN A 123 19.16 -10.36 13.79
N PRO A 124 17.85 -10.63 13.65
CA PRO A 124 16.78 -9.69 13.98
C PRO A 124 16.77 -9.25 15.45
N TYR A 125 17.37 -10.01 16.34
CA TYR A 125 17.40 -9.74 17.79
C TYR A 125 18.52 -8.79 18.21
N SER A 126 19.42 -8.43 17.29
CA SER A 126 20.40 -7.35 17.42
C SER A 126 20.18 -6.22 16.44
N ASP A 127 19.34 -6.44 15.42
CA ASP A 127 19.00 -5.45 14.41
C ASP A 127 17.95 -4.48 14.97
N LEU A 128 18.27 -3.18 15.03
CA LEU A 128 17.40 -2.15 15.59
C LEU A 128 16.56 -1.50 14.50
N ILE A 129 15.30 -1.27 14.79
CA ILE A 129 14.45 -0.43 13.95
C ILE A 129 14.91 1.02 14.09
N HIS A 130 15.29 1.64 12.99
CA HIS A 130 15.75 3.03 12.93
C HIS A 130 15.57 3.59 11.51
N GLY A 131 15.66 4.90 11.37
CA GLY A 131 15.63 5.59 10.08
C GLY A 131 15.04 6.99 10.19
N ASP A 132 15.06 7.68 9.07
CA ASP A 132 14.48 9.03 9.00
C ASP A 132 12.98 8.98 9.38
N TRP A 133 12.53 9.98 10.14
CA TRP A 133 11.17 10.14 10.69
C TRP A 133 10.68 8.96 11.56
N PHE A 134 11.56 8.09 12.02
CA PHE A 134 11.23 7.06 13.01
C PHE A 134 11.24 7.67 14.43
N ASP A 135 10.20 7.40 15.20
CA ASP A 135 10.13 7.74 16.61
C ASP A 135 10.07 6.46 17.46
N PRO A 136 11.13 6.16 18.22
CA PRO A 136 11.18 4.96 19.05
C PRO A 136 10.34 5.05 20.33
N GLU A 137 9.63 6.13 20.58
CA GLU A 137 8.84 6.35 21.80
C GLU A 137 9.62 6.01 23.10
N GLY A 138 10.89 6.44 23.15
CA GLY A 138 11.73 6.37 24.34
C GLY A 138 12.37 5.02 24.63
N ARG A 139 12.29 4.01 23.75
CA ARG A 139 12.96 2.71 23.91
C ARG A 139 13.50 2.16 22.58
N LYS A 140 14.41 1.20 22.68
CA LYS A 140 14.86 0.45 21.50
C LYS A 140 13.82 -0.58 21.07
N HIS A 141 13.71 -0.77 19.77
CA HIS A 141 12.90 -1.81 19.13
C HIS A 141 13.76 -2.62 18.18
N HIS A 142 13.58 -3.92 18.19
CA HIS A 142 14.29 -4.83 17.30
C HIS A 142 13.36 -5.29 16.17
N THR A 143 13.94 -5.69 15.05
CA THR A 143 13.19 -6.33 13.96
C THR A 143 12.80 -7.77 14.28
N GLY A 144 13.25 -8.29 15.42
CA GLY A 144 12.91 -9.61 15.94
C GLY A 144 11.44 -9.76 16.33
N ALA A 145 10.93 -10.98 16.28
CA ALA A 145 9.61 -11.35 16.79
C ALA A 145 9.53 -12.81 17.21
N VAL A 146 8.64 -13.10 18.17
CA VAL A 146 8.28 -14.45 18.61
C VAL A 146 6.81 -14.69 18.29
N TYR A 147 6.49 -15.84 17.72
CA TYR A 147 5.14 -16.23 17.36
C TYR A 147 4.71 -17.50 18.11
N LEU A 148 3.51 -17.48 18.66
CA LEU A 148 2.86 -18.65 19.26
C LEU A 148 1.62 -19.02 18.44
N ASN A 149 1.62 -20.20 17.82
CA ASN A 149 0.52 -20.70 16.99
C ASN A 149 0.10 -19.70 15.89
N GLY A 150 1.10 -19.03 15.29
CA GLY A 150 0.91 -18.06 14.21
C GLY A 150 0.50 -16.65 14.65
N ASN A 151 0.50 -16.34 15.95
CA ASN A 151 0.26 -14.99 16.47
C ASN A 151 1.52 -14.45 17.12
N TRP A 152 1.89 -13.22 16.83
CA TRP A 152 3.08 -12.60 17.43
C TRP A 152 2.88 -12.19 18.89
N LEU A 153 3.97 -12.22 19.65
CA LEU A 153 4.06 -11.68 20.99
C LEU A 153 4.57 -10.23 20.89
N THR A 154 4.38 -9.47 21.97
CA THR A 154 4.87 -8.09 22.07
C THR A 154 6.29 -8.04 22.63
N GLU A 155 7.18 -7.25 22.02
CA GLU A 155 8.52 -7.01 22.55
C GLU A 155 8.48 -6.23 23.85
N ALA A 156 9.12 -6.73 24.91
CA ALA A 156 9.29 -6.03 26.17
C ALA A 156 10.46 -5.03 26.12
N ALA A 157 10.38 -3.94 26.87
CA ALA A 157 11.46 -2.97 26.96
C ALA A 157 12.70 -3.52 27.68
N ASN A 158 12.49 -4.41 28.65
CA ASN A 158 13.54 -5.07 29.43
C ASN A 158 13.08 -6.45 29.92
N LEU A 159 14.02 -7.25 30.39
CA LEU A 159 13.74 -8.60 30.87
C LEU A 159 12.82 -8.63 32.09
N ASP A 160 12.91 -7.63 32.98
CA ASP A 160 12.11 -7.59 34.21
C ASP A 160 10.60 -7.44 33.93
N ASP A 161 10.22 -6.91 32.77
CA ASP A 161 8.83 -6.81 32.37
C ASP A 161 8.17 -8.18 32.19
N LEU A 162 8.93 -9.22 31.82
CA LEU A 162 8.43 -10.59 31.69
C LEU A 162 8.11 -11.24 33.04
N GLN A 163 8.65 -10.71 34.11
CA GLN A 163 8.38 -11.18 35.48
C GLN A 163 7.03 -10.71 36.01
N LYS A 164 6.46 -9.66 35.39
CA LYS A 164 5.13 -9.12 35.70
C LYS A 164 4.04 -10.06 35.20
N PRO A 165 2.86 -10.05 35.81
CA PRO A 165 1.72 -10.79 35.30
C PRO A 165 1.44 -10.46 33.82
N ILE A 166 1.08 -11.47 33.05
CA ILE A 166 0.72 -11.31 31.65
C ILE A 166 -0.48 -10.38 31.53
N GLY A 167 -0.28 -9.25 30.84
CA GLY A 167 -1.34 -8.30 30.50
C GLY A 167 -2.22 -8.78 29.34
N THR A 168 -2.65 -7.86 28.50
CA THR A 168 -3.45 -8.16 27.31
C THR A 168 -2.68 -9.02 26.30
N ASN A 169 -1.37 -8.75 26.12
CA ASN A 169 -0.48 -9.46 25.21
C ASN A 169 0.65 -10.12 25.98
N ALA A 170 1.00 -11.34 25.59
CA ALA A 170 2.20 -12.01 26.07
C ALA A 170 3.44 -11.30 25.52
N LEU A 171 4.50 -11.24 26.36
CA LEU A 171 5.72 -10.52 26.05
C LEU A 171 6.87 -11.47 25.68
N TRP A 172 7.82 -10.94 24.90
CA TRP A 172 9.11 -11.56 24.66
C TRP A 172 10.24 -10.52 24.83
N PHE A 173 11.45 -10.99 25.12
CA PHE A 173 12.67 -10.18 25.20
C PHE A 173 13.86 -10.96 24.64
N GLY A 174 14.70 -10.30 23.86
CA GLY A 174 15.91 -10.87 23.27
C GLY A 174 17.18 -10.21 23.81
N LYS A 175 18.25 -11.01 23.97
CA LYS A 175 19.59 -10.51 24.26
C LYS A 175 20.62 -11.27 23.45
N VAL A 176 21.44 -10.54 22.72
CA VAL A 176 22.52 -11.10 21.89
C VAL A 176 23.86 -10.81 22.55
N ASP A 177 24.67 -11.85 22.72
CA ASP A 177 26.08 -11.76 23.12
C ASP A 177 26.98 -12.19 21.94
N SER A 178 28.30 -12.38 22.21
CA SER A 178 29.27 -12.74 21.16
C SER A 178 28.98 -14.09 20.48
N ASN A 179 28.30 -15.00 21.15
CA ASN A 179 28.13 -16.37 20.68
C ASN A 179 26.67 -16.77 20.49
N ASN A 180 25.78 -16.21 21.30
CA ASN A 180 24.41 -16.66 21.40
C ASN A 180 23.41 -15.51 21.38
N THR A 181 22.23 -15.83 20.88
CA THR A 181 20.99 -15.08 21.04
C THR A 181 20.13 -15.82 22.07
N THR A 182 19.84 -15.18 23.19
CA THR A 182 18.92 -15.71 24.20
C THR A 182 17.58 -14.99 24.09
N ILE A 183 16.50 -15.74 23.96
CA ILE A 183 15.14 -15.23 23.86
C ILE A 183 14.34 -15.75 25.06
N TRP A 184 13.71 -14.84 25.79
CA TRP A 184 12.71 -15.13 26.82
C TRP A 184 11.33 -14.78 26.28
N ALA A 185 10.33 -15.61 26.58
CA ALA A 185 8.96 -15.35 26.17
C ALA A 185 7.96 -15.89 27.21
N GLN A 186 6.82 -15.23 27.31
CA GLN A 186 5.70 -15.64 28.13
C GLN A 186 4.78 -16.57 27.33
N PHE A 187 4.59 -17.81 27.80
CA PHE A 187 3.67 -18.78 27.20
C PHE A 187 2.60 -19.18 28.22
N LYS A 188 1.55 -18.36 28.31
CA LYS A 188 0.49 -18.47 29.32
C LYS A 188 -0.15 -19.85 29.34
N GLY A 189 0.08 -20.61 30.41
CA GLY A 189 -0.56 -21.89 30.67
C GLY A 189 -0.22 -23.01 29.68
N VAL A 190 0.78 -22.82 28.79
CA VAL A 190 1.14 -23.81 27.77
C VAL A 190 2.62 -24.15 27.81
N ASN A 191 2.95 -25.40 27.40
CA ASN A 191 4.33 -25.78 27.16
C ASN A 191 4.71 -25.48 25.70
N PRO A 192 5.64 -24.53 25.46
CA PRO A 192 6.01 -24.12 24.11
C PRO A 192 6.61 -25.25 23.27
N ASN A 193 7.21 -26.27 23.89
CA ASN A 193 7.76 -27.42 23.18
C ASN A 193 6.68 -28.33 22.58
N LYS A 194 5.42 -28.20 23.05
CA LYS A 194 4.24 -28.90 22.51
C LYS A 194 3.38 -28.01 21.58
N GLN A 195 3.78 -26.76 21.39
CA GLN A 195 3.10 -25.79 20.52
C GLN A 195 3.95 -25.48 19.27
N LEU A 196 3.37 -24.78 18.31
CA LEU A 196 4.10 -24.17 17.23
C LEU A 196 4.65 -22.83 17.72
N VAL A 197 5.93 -22.80 18.07
CA VAL A 197 6.63 -21.56 18.41
C VAL A 197 7.64 -21.28 17.32
N GLU A 198 7.56 -20.08 16.75
CA GLU A 198 8.41 -19.61 15.66
C GLU A 198 9.09 -18.29 16.03
N ILE A 199 10.22 -18.03 15.43
CA ILE A 199 10.92 -16.74 15.49
C ILE A 199 11.23 -16.28 14.07
N ASN A 200 11.15 -14.99 13.78
CA ASN A 200 11.60 -14.48 12.48
C ASN A 200 13.14 -14.48 12.43
N VAL A 201 13.66 -14.80 11.24
CA VAL A 201 15.10 -14.89 10.98
C VAL A 201 15.49 -14.28 9.63
N ARG A 202 14.51 -13.84 8.85
CA ARG A 202 14.71 -13.25 7.52
C ARG A 202 14.12 -11.85 7.47
N GLN A 203 14.88 -10.93 6.91
CA GLN A 203 14.46 -9.53 6.75
C GLN A 203 13.25 -9.40 5.81
N THR A 204 13.16 -10.25 4.80
CA THR A 204 12.11 -10.27 3.77
C THR A 204 11.89 -11.69 3.28
N VAL A 205 10.75 -11.98 2.64
CA VAL A 205 10.52 -13.31 2.02
C VAL A 205 10.56 -13.27 0.50
N PHE A 206 10.30 -12.10 -0.12
CA PHE A 206 10.37 -11.97 -1.58
C PHE A 206 10.88 -10.58 -1.97
N TYR A 207 12.17 -10.48 -2.26
CA TYR A 207 12.79 -9.18 -2.55
C TYR A 207 14.07 -9.35 -3.39
N PRO A 208 14.16 -8.74 -4.58
CA PRO A 208 15.37 -8.79 -5.39
C PRO A 208 16.45 -7.88 -4.79
N GLU A 209 17.66 -8.38 -4.65
CA GLU A 209 18.81 -7.58 -4.21
C GLU A 209 19.26 -6.55 -5.25
N LYS A 210 18.98 -6.83 -6.53
CA LYS A 210 19.35 -5.94 -7.65
C LYS A 210 18.16 -5.09 -8.05
N THR A 211 18.41 -3.84 -8.36
CA THR A 211 17.44 -2.97 -9.02
C THR A 211 17.19 -3.40 -10.47
N GLY A 212 16.10 -2.94 -11.07
CA GLY A 212 15.79 -3.21 -12.49
C GLY A 212 15.35 -4.65 -12.78
N ILE A 213 14.97 -5.43 -11.78
CA ILE A 213 14.36 -6.75 -11.95
C ILE A 213 12.88 -6.55 -12.32
N ASN A 214 12.61 -6.35 -13.60
CA ASN A 214 11.31 -5.92 -14.11
C ASN A 214 10.36 -7.08 -14.43
N TYR A 215 9.07 -6.78 -14.63
CA TYR A 215 8.06 -7.69 -15.19
C TYR A 215 7.94 -9.04 -14.46
N ILE A 216 7.90 -9.01 -13.14
CA ILE A 216 7.60 -10.18 -12.30
C ILE A 216 6.12 -10.18 -11.94
N THR A 217 5.51 -11.37 -11.87
CA THR A 217 4.20 -11.59 -11.26
C THR A 217 4.34 -12.53 -10.06
N VAL A 218 3.75 -12.14 -8.91
CA VAL A 218 3.70 -12.95 -7.68
C VAL A 218 2.25 -13.10 -7.26
N ARG A 219 1.75 -14.36 -7.24
CA ARG A 219 0.31 -14.57 -6.96
C ARG A 219 -0.03 -15.85 -6.21
N GLY A 220 -1.06 -15.75 -5.37
CA GLY A 220 -1.70 -16.89 -4.71
C GLY A 220 -0.98 -17.39 -3.45
N PHE A 221 0.03 -16.68 -2.95
CA PHE A 221 0.80 -17.07 -1.77
C PHE A 221 0.23 -16.49 -0.47
N ILE A 222 0.50 -17.19 0.63
CA ILE A 222 0.49 -16.60 1.97
C ILE A 222 1.95 -16.31 2.32
N MET A 223 2.27 -15.03 2.55
CA MET A 223 3.61 -14.57 2.92
C MET A 223 3.55 -13.94 4.31
N GLU A 224 4.41 -14.41 5.24
CA GLU A 224 4.31 -13.99 6.63
C GLU A 224 5.64 -14.06 7.41
N ASP A 225 5.67 -13.37 8.56
CA ASP A 225 6.72 -13.46 9.59
C ASP A 225 8.09 -12.89 9.18
N ALA A 226 8.13 -11.71 8.53
CA ALA A 226 9.39 -11.08 8.14
C ALA A 226 9.87 -10.02 9.15
N ALA A 227 11.18 -9.94 9.32
CA ALA A 227 11.90 -8.98 10.17
C ALA A 227 12.23 -7.70 9.36
N THR A 228 11.22 -7.03 8.81
CA THR A 228 11.42 -5.89 7.91
C THR A 228 11.91 -4.65 8.67
N PRO A 229 12.83 -3.86 8.09
CA PRO A 229 13.28 -2.60 8.66
C PRO A 229 12.21 -1.50 8.48
N TRP A 230 12.42 -0.38 9.14
CA TRP A 230 11.71 0.87 8.84
C TRP A 230 11.97 1.29 7.39
N ALA A 231 10.95 1.74 6.70
CA ALA A 231 10.99 2.07 5.28
C ALA A 231 10.63 3.56 5.04
N PRO A 232 11.53 4.51 5.35
CA PRO A 232 11.29 5.93 5.10
C PRO A 232 11.44 6.25 3.60
N PRO A 233 11.00 7.44 3.14
CA PRO A 233 11.08 7.82 1.73
C PRO A 233 12.52 8.07 1.24
N THR A 234 13.47 8.19 2.15
CA THR A 234 14.88 8.55 1.89
C THR A 234 15.84 7.37 1.88
N ALA A 235 15.35 6.16 2.18
CA ALA A 235 16.18 4.96 2.24
C ALA A 235 15.58 3.82 1.39
N GLU A 236 16.34 2.75 1.23
CA GLU A 236 15.84 1.52 0.61
C GLU A 236 14.60 1.01 1.35
N GLN A 237 13.51 0.82 0.62
CA GLN A 237 12.26 0.37 1.20
C GLN A 237 12.12 -1.15 1.06
N ILE A 238 12.52 -1.89 2.10
CA ILE A 238 12.43 -3.35 2.15
C ILE A 238 11.17 -3.75 2.91
N GLY A 239 10.21 -4.37 2.22
CA GLY A 239 9.00 -4.95 2.79
C GLY A 239 9.07 -6.47 2.94
N LEU A 240 8.00 -7.07 3.44
CA LEU A 240 7.84 -8.52 3.40
C LEU A 240 7.93 -9.02 1.95
N ILE A 241 7.34 -8.29 1.00
CA ILE A 241 7.58 -8.37 -0.45
C ILE A 241 7.85 -6.97 -0.99
N GLY A 242 8.79 -6.83 -1.93
CA GLY A 242 9.07 -5.54 -2.55
C GLY A 242 9.68 -5.65 -3.94
N THR A 243 9.65 -4.53 -4.68
CA THR A 243 10.00 -4.47 -6.09
C THR A 243 11.43 -3.97 -6.35
N ASN A 244 12.04 -3.31 -5.38
CA ASN A 244 13.40 -2.74 -5.42
C ASN A 244 13.73 -1.98 -6.72
N TRP A 245 13.13 -0.78 -6.88
CA TRP A 245 13.46 0.14 -7.98
C TRP A 245 13.38 -0.52 -9.36
N SER A 246 12.21 -1.03 -9.68
CA SER A 246 11.94 -1.77 -10.91
C SER A 246 10.65 -1.29 -11.58
N LYS A 247 10.28 -1.95 -12.67
CA LYS A 247 9.10 -1.64 -13.48
C LYS A 247 8.18 -2.84 -13.65
N GLY A 248 6.88 -2.57 -13.63
CA GLY A 248 5.87 -3.47 -14.18
C GLY A 248 5.64 -4.76 -13.40
N TRP A 249 5.79 -4.78 -12.06
CA TRP A 249 5.40 -5.92 -11.25
C TRP A 249 3.90 -6.06 -11.12
N ILE A 250 3.44 -7.32 -10.99
CA ILE A 250 2.06 -7.66 -10.60
C ILE A 250 2.13 -8.46 -9.30
N ILE A 251 1.54 -7.90 -8.22
CA ILE A 251 1.42 -8.56 -6.92
C ILE A 251 -0.08 -8.75 -6.67
N GLU A 252 -0.57 -9.99 -6.78
CA GLU A 252 -2.01 -10.23 -6.81
C GLU A 252 -2.47 -11.48 -6.06
N ASN A 253 -3.66 -11.42 -5.46
CA ASN A 253 -4.30 -12.57 -4.82
C ASN A 253 -3.45 -13.22 -3.72
N ASN A 254 -2.62 -12.45 -3.01
CA ASN A 254 -1.79 -12.91 -1.91
C ASN A 254 -2.40 -12.55 -0.56
N VAL A 255 -2.02 -13.28 0.47
CA VAL A 255 -2.21 -12.90 1.88
C VAL A 255 -0.85 -12.51 2.44
N ILE A 256 -0.73 -11.27 2.92
CA ILE A 256 0.53 -10.68 3.42
C ILE A 256 0.31 -10.21 4.84
N LYS A 257 1.05 -10.78 5.80
CA LYS A 257 0.83 -10.47 7.20
C LYS A 257 2.04 -10.72 8.09
N TYR A 258 2.02 -10.12 9.28
CA TYR A 258 3.08 -10.23 10.28
C TYR A 258 4.44 -9.78 9.73
N SER A 259 4.45 -8.56 9.19
CA SER A 259 5.67 -7.82 8.88
C SER A 259 5.98 -6.84 10.00
N ILE A 260 7.20 -6.80 10.50
CA ILE A 260 7.56 -5.88 11.60
C ILE A 260 7.31 -4.43 11.20
N CYS A 261 7.71 -4.02 10.00
CA CYS A 261 7.39 -2.68 9.48
C CYS A 261 6.41 -2.76 8.32
N SER A 262 6.86 -2.96 7.09
CA SER A 262 6.03 -2.80 5.90
C SER A 262 5.70 -4.10 5.20
N GLY A 263 4.46 -4.24 4.71
CA GLY A 263 3.98 -5.42 3.99
C GLY A 263 4.51 -5.45 2.56
N ILE A 264 4.03 -4.56 1.70
CA ILE A 264 4.47 -4.42 0.30
C ILE A 264 5.26 -3.12 0.15
N THR A 265 6.41 -3.17 -0.51
CA THR A 265 7.18 -1.97 -0.84
C THR A 265 7.36 -1.82 -2.35
N LEU A 266 7.05 -0.62 -2.84
CA LEU A 266 7.20 -0.20 -4.24
C LEU A 266 8.22 0.93 -4.36
N GLY A 267 9.16 1.03 -3.41
CA GLY A 267 9.87 2.24 -3.14
C GLY A 267 11.28 2.34 -3.72
N LYS A 268 11.99 3.25 -3.08
CA LYS A 268 13.35 3.67 -3.43
C LYS A 268 14.36 2.52 -3.31
N TYR A 269 15.40 2.60 -4.12
CA TYR A 269 16.63 1.78 -4.03
C TYR A 269 17.52 2.23 -2.86
N GLY A 270 18.44 1.34 -2.44
CA GLY A 270 19.46 1.64 -1.45
C GLY A 270 20.64 2.42 -2.02
N ASP A 271 21.14 3.40 -1.27
CA ASP A 271 22.37 4.12 -1.56
C ASP A 271 23.10 4.56 -0.27
N GLN A 272 24.30 5.10 -0.42
CA GLN A 272 25.12 5.55 0.73
C GLN A 272 24.50 6.71 1.54
N TRP A 273 23.42 7.29 1.06
CA TRP A 273 22.73 8.42 1.68
C TRP A 273 21.43 8.00 2.38
N ASP A 274 21.18 6.71 2.48
CA ASP A 274 20.00 6.19 3.17
C ASP A 274 20.01 6.66 4.64
N ASN A 275 18.85 7.14 5.11
CA ASN A 275 18.65 7.64 6.47
C ASN A 275 19.60 8.81 6.86
N THR A 276 19.91 9.71 5.94
CA THR A 276 20.77 10.87 6.18
C THR A 276 20.08 12.22 5.91
N SER A 277 18.75 12.24 5.82
CA SER A 277 18.00 13.47 5.50
C SER A 277 17.83 14.41 6.69
N GLU A 278 18.21 13.99 7.90
CA GLU A 278 17.99 14.73 9.15
C GLU A 278 16.52 15.10 9.38
N ASN A 279 15.59 14.27 8.88
CA ASN A 279 14.14 14.50 8.91
C ASN A 279 13.72 15.84 8.28
N SER A 280 14.43 16.29 7.26
CA SER A 280 14.23 17.59 6.66
C SER A 280 13.66 17.51 5.23
N ALA A 281 12.91 18.54 4.84
CA ALA A 281 12.41 18.69 3.48
C ALA A 281 13.56 18.77 2.46
N GLU A 282 14.62 19.51 2.78
CA GLU A 282 15.82 19.66 1.95
C GLU A 282 16.54 18.32 1.75
N GLY A 283 16.57 17.46 2.78
CA GLY A 283 17.12 16.12 2.71
C GLY A 283 16.32 15.23 1.76
N TYR A 284 14.99 15.35 1.76
CA TYR A 284 14.15 14.61 0.81
C TYR A 284 14.28 15.16 -0.62
N VAL A 285 14.39 16.47 -0.83
CA VAL A 285 14.69 17.05 -2.15
C VAL A 285 15.98 16.49 -2.72
N LYS A 286 17.05 16.36 -1.92
CA LYS A 286 18.30 15.73 -2.35
C LYS A 286 18.10 14.26 -2.74
N THR A 287 17.21 13.54 -2.06
CA THR A 287 16.84 12.15 -2.44
C THR A 287 16.17 12.11 -3.80
N ILE A 288 15.24 13.02 -4.08
CA ILE A 288 14.58 13.15 -5.39
C ILE A 288 15.62 13.45 -6.49
N GLU A 289 16.54 14.40 -6.25
CA GLU A 289 17.60 14.74 -7.20
C GLU A 289 18.53 13.54 -7.52
N ARG A 290 18.85 12.73 -6.50
CA ARG A 290 19.61 11.47 -6.71
C ARG A 290 18.83 10.46 -7.52
N ALA A 291 17.54 10.33 -7.25
CA ALA A 291 16.66 9.43 -7.99
C ALA A 291 16.59 9.78 -9.49
N TYR A 292 16.56 11.06 -9.85
CA TYR A 292 16.67 11.49 -11.25
C TYR A 292 17.97 10.98 -11.91
N LYS A 293 19.10 11.15 -11.22
CA LYS A 293 20.40 10.67 -11.71
C LYS A 293 20.44 9.14 -11.82
N ASN A 294 19.61 8.44 -11.02
CA ASN A 294 19.48 7.00 -11.04
C ASN A 294 18.28 6.51 -11.89
N GLY A 295 17.86 7.31 -12.87
CA GLY A 295 16.90 6.91 -13.89
C GLY A 295 15.44 6.89 -13.45
N TRP A 296 15.03 7.75 -12.51
CA TRP A 296 13.62 7.92 -12.17
C TRP A 296 12.86 8.58 -13.32
N THR A 297 12.40 7.74 -14.24
CA THR A 297 11.60 8.15 -15.42
C THR A 297 10.42 7.21 -15.61
N LYS A 298 9.42 7.66 -16.36
CA LYS A 298 8.22 6.88 -16.72
C LYS A 298 8.57 5.58 -17.45
N GLU A 299 9.64 5.57 -18.23
CA GLU A 299 10.09 4.41 -19.02
C GLU A 299 10.74 3.34 -18.15
N ASN A 300 11.36 3.72 -17.04
CA ASN A 300 12.25 2.84 -16.28
C ASN A 300 11.61 2.30 -15.00
N ILE A 301 10.75 3.08 -14.31
CA ILE A 301 10.33 2.80 -12.94
C ILE A 301 8.80 2.80 -12.82
N GLY A 302 8.27 2.02 -11.86
CA GLY A 302 6.86 2.04 -11.52
C GLY A 302 6.00 1.12 -12.37
N HIS A 303 4.78 1.56 -12.72
CA HIS A 303 3.82 0.75 -13.49
C HIS A 303 3.46 -0.58 -12.81
N HIS A 304 3.53 -0.63 -11.50
CA HIS A 304 3.18 -1.83 -10.73
C HIS A 304 1.66 -1.98 -10.62
N VAL A 305 1.21 -3.24 -10.53
CA VAL A 305 -0.18 -3.58 -10.25
C VAL A 305 -0.22 -4.36 -8.94
N VAL A 306 -0.81 -3.77 -7.92
CA VAL A 306 -1.05 -4.42 -6.62
C VAL A 306 -2.54 -4.62 -6.48
N ARG A 307 -3.01 -5.88 -6.60
CA ARG A 307 -4.47 -6.11 -6.64
C ARG A 307 -4.93 -7.36 -5.91
N ASN A 308 -6.13 -7.27 -5.34
CA ASN A 308 -6.83 -8.39 -4.71
C ASN A 308 -6.01 -9.08 -3.60
N ASN A 309 -5.13 -8.35 -2.91
CA ASN A 309 -4.38 -8.89 -1.79
C ASN A 309 -5.12 -8.62 -0.47
N ILE A 310 -4.89 -9.48 0.52
CA ILE A 310 -5.27 -9.25 1.91
C ILE A 310 -3.99 -8.92 2.67
N ILE A 311 -3.91 -7.71 3.25
CA ILE A 311 -2.71 -7.20 3.91
C ILE A 311 -3.07 -6.81 5.34
N SER A 312 -2.35 -7.35 6.33
CA SER A 312 -2.64 -7.06 7.73
C SER A 312 -1.44 -7.27 8.65
N HIS A 313 -1.53 -6.74 9.88
CA HIS A 313 -0.50 -6.94 10.90
C HIS A 313 0.90 -6.52 10.40
N CYS A 314 0.99 -5.28 9.92
CA CYS A 314 2.22 -4.58 9.59
C CYS A 314 2.27 -3.33 10.50
N GLU A 315 3.37 -3.12 11.22
CA GLU A 315 3.41 -2.04 12.24
C GLU A 315 3.71 -0.66 11.64
N GLN A 316 4.27 -0.59 10.43
CA GLN A 316 4.48 0.68 9.72
C GLN A 316 3.42 0.89 8.63
N ALA A 317 3.42 0.07 7.60
CA ALA A 317 2.55 0.27 6.45
C ALA A 317 2.09 -1.05 5.80
N GLY A 318 0.86 -1.05 5.28
CA GLY A 318 0.40 -2.14 4.41
C GLY A 318 1.11 -2.10 3.06
N ILE A 319 1.08 -0.95 2.40
CA ILE A 319 1.78 -0.69 1.13
C ILE A 319 2.50 0.65 1.26
N VAL A 320 3.80 0.69 1.02
CA VAL A 320 4.59 1.92 1.01
C VAL A 320 5.37 2.06 -0.29
N GLY A 321 5.52 3.29 -0.78
CA GLY A 321 6.32 3.58 -1.96
C GLY A 321 6.83 5.02 -1.96
N SER A 322 8.15 5.17 -2.08
CA SER A 322 8.77 6.45 -2.36
C SER A 322 9.31 6.42 -3.78
N LEU A 323 8.78 7.28 -4.65
CA LEU A 323 9.17 7.47 -6.04
C LEU A 323 8.91 6.23 -6.94
N GLY A 324 9.20 5.03 -6.47
CA GLY A 324 9.03 3.78 -7.22
C GLY A 324 7.56 3.38 -7.46
N ALA A 325 6.61 3.94 -6.69
CA ALA A 325 5.18 3.70 -6.88
C ALA A 325 4.56 4.47 -8.06
N ALA A 326 5.28 5.38 -8.70
CA ALA A 326 4.76 6.18 -9.81
C ALA A 326 4.15 5.31 -10.93
N PHE A 327 3.09 5.82 -11.57
CA PHE A 327 2.38 5.16 -12.69
C PHE A 327 1.73 3.81 -12.36
N SER A 328 1.51 3.53 -11.08
CA SER A 328 1.05 2.21 -10.60
C SER A 328 -0.45 2.17 -10.33
N THR A 329 -0.99 0.96 -10.22
CA THR A 329 -2.39 0.70 -9.88
C THR A 329 -2.48 -0.14 -8.61
N VAL A 330 -3.22 0.35 -7.61
CA VAL A 330 -3.52 -0.35 -6.36
C VAL A 330 -5.04 -0.55 -6.29
N THR A 331 -5.53 -1.78 -6.49
CA THR A 331 -6.96 -1.99 -6.65
C THR A 331 -7.47 -3.30 -6.04
N GLY A 332 -8.67 -3.29 -5.46
CA GLY A 332 -9.32 -4.50 -4.96
C GLY A 332 -8.66 -5.12 -3.73
N ASN A 333 -7.77 -4.42 -3.03
CA ASN A 333 -7.11 -4.95 -1.85
C ASN A 333 -7.96 -4.74 -0.59
N THR A 334 -7.87 -5.69 0.35
CA THR A 334 -8.33 -5.53 1.72
C THR A 334 -7.11 -5.26 2.60
N ILE A 335 -7.06 -4.09 3.24
CA ILE A 335 -5.93 -3.68 4.09
C ILE A 335 -6.47 -3.34 5.47
N HIS A 336 -6.02 -4.06 6.49
CA HIS A 336 -6.56 -3.89 7.83
C HIS A 336 -5.58 -4.25 8.94
N ASP A 337 -5.90 -3.82 10.16
CA ASP A 337 -5.08 -4.10 11.34
C ASP A 337 -3.59 -3.70 11.11
N ILE A 338 -3.38 -2.45 10.66
CA ILE A 338 -2.06 -1.84 10.52
C ILE A 338 -1.74 -1.03 11.80
N ARG A 339 -0.53 -1.21 12.34
CA ARG A 339 -0.09 -0.64 13.61
C ARG A 339 -0.90 -1.16 14.82
N VAL A 340 -1.06 -2.45 14.91
CA VAL A 340 -1.85 -3.10 15.98
C VAL A 340 -1.13 -3.03 17.33
N LEU A 341 0.17 -3.25 17.36
CA LEU A 341 0.97 -3.32 18.60
C LEU A 341 1.34 -1.92 19.12
N LYS A 342 1.39 -0.92 18.25
CA LYS A 342 1.71 0.49 18.59
C LYS A 342 3.02 0.62 19.37
N TRP A 343 4.04 -0.11 18.95
CA TRP A 343 5.33 -0.16 19.63
C TRP A 343 6.14 1.12 19.49
N PHE A 344 6.04 1.71 18.32
CA PHE A 344 6.78 2.90 17.92
C PHE A 344 5.85 3.86 17.15
N ALA A 345 6.33 5.06 16.94
CA ALA A 345 5.66 6.06 16.12
C ALA A 345 6.56 6.48 14.95
N GLY A 346 6.17 7.52 14.25
CA GLY A 346 6.89 8.10 13.12
C GLY A 346 5.97 8.71 12.09
N ALA A 347 6.56 9.38 11.13
CA ALA A 347 5.82 10.10 10.10
C ALA A 347 5.48 9.25 8.86
N GLU A 348 5.65 7.91 8.93
CA GLU A 348 5.48 7.02 7.78
C GLU A 348 4.42 5.93 8.00
N LEU A 349 3.43 6.19 8.87
CA LEU A 349 2.46 5.18 9.31
C LEU A 349 1.12 5.32 8.57
N ALA A 350 0.79 4.36 7.70
CA ALA A 350 -0.52 4.29 7.00
C ALA A 350 -0.81 2.90 6.44
N ALA A 351 -2.07 2.64 6.05
CA ALA A 351 -2.37 1.44 5.25
C ALA A 351 -1.74 1.53 3.86
N ILE A 352 -1.84 2.71 3.21
CA ILE A 352 -1.13 3.02 1.97
C ILE A 352 -0.43 4.36 2.16
N LYS A 353 0.90 4.41 1.98
CA LYS A 353 1.70 5.64 2.06
C LYS A 353 2.53 5.80 0.80
N PHE A 354 2.32 6.88 0.04
CA PHE A 354 3.08 7.17 -1.17
C PHE A 354 3.66 8.58 -1.17
N HIS A 355 4.95 8.66 -1.54
CA HIS A 355 5.60 9.86 -2.01
C HIS A 355 5.83 9.75 -3.52
N GLY A 356 5.57 10.80 -4.27
CA GLY A 356 5.68 10.77 -5.72
C GLY A 356 4.61 9.90 -6.38
N ALA A 357 3.37 10.01 -5.89
CA ALA A 357 2.21 9.34 -6.49
C ALA A 357 1.83 10.00 -7.82
N ILE A 358 2.62 9.76 -8.88
CA ILE A 358 2.42 10.35 -10.20
C ILE A 358 1.60 9.39 -11.04
N ASP A 359 0.46 9.84 -11.58
CA ASP A 359 -0.46 9.02 -12.38
C ASP A 359 -0.83 7.68 -11.70
N VAL A 360 -0.93 7.67 -10.37
CA VAL A 360 -1.29 6.48 -9.60
C VAL A 360 -2.81 6.35 -9.51
N THR A 361 -3.30 5.14 -9.72
CA THR A 361 -4.72 4.80 -9.50
C THR A 361 -4.87 3.96 -8.24
N ILE A 362 -5.61 4.46 -7.23
CA ILE A 362 -5.94 3.74 -5.99
C ILE A 362 -7.45 3.54 -5.98
N SER A 363 -7.93 2.32 -6.24
CA SER A 363 -9.36 2.14 -6.46
C SER A 363 -9.91 0.84 -5.90
N ARG A 364 -11.19 0.86 -5.48
CA ARG A 364 -11.89 -0.35 -5.03
C ARG A 364 -11.11 -1.11 -3.97
N ASN A 365 -10.48 -0.42 -3.01
CA ASN A 365 -9.85 -1.03 -1.86
C ASN A 365 -10.77 -0.87 -0.65
N HIS A 366 -10.75 -1.84 0.25
CA HIS A 366 -11.36 -1.76 1.57
C HIS A 366 -10.25 -1.60 2.62
N ILE A 367 -10.25 -0.47 3.31
CA ILE A 367 -9.20 -0.07 4.24
C ILE A 367 -9.83 0.24 5.59
N TYR A 368 -9.46 -0.53 6.63
CA TYR A 368 -10.06 -0.38 7.94
C TYR A 368 -9.14 -0.79 9.09
N LYS A 369 -9.43 -0.29 10.29
CA LYS A 369 -8.64 -0.55 11.51
C LYS A 369 -7.16 -0.22 11.31
N THR A 370 -6.90 0.98 10.80
CA THR A 370 -5.56 1.50 10.61
C THR A 370 -5.41 2.85 11.29
N ILE A 371 -4.19 3.29 11.58
CA ILE A 371 -3.97 4.64 12.11
C ILE A 371 -4.36 5.67 11.06
N ARG A 372 -3.99 5.43 9.79
CA ARG A 372 -4.27 6.28 8.64
C ARG A 372 -4.54 5.38 7.45
N GLY A 373 -5.66 5.59 6.76
CA GLY A 373 -6.05 4.74 5.62
C GLY A 373 -5.17 4.97 4.39
N LEU A 374 -5.15 6.19 3.90
CA LEU A 374 -4.33 6.61 2.76
C LEU A 374 -3.57 7.88 3.11
N TRP A 375 -2.29 7.91 2.80
CA TRP A 375 -1.46 9.11 2.89
C TRP A 375 -0.77 9.36 1.54
N LEU A 376 -1.22 10.41 0.87
CA LEU A 376 -0.54 10.98 -0.29
C LEU A 376 0.35 12.10 0.22
N ASP A 377 1.65 11.96 -0.03
CA ASP A 377 2.65 12.85 0.52
C ASP A 377 3.65 13.22 -0.58
N TRP A 378 3.86 14.50 -0.78
CA TRP A 378 4.66 15.09 -1.82
C TRP A 378 4.38 14.55 -3.23
N MET A 379 4.12 15.43 -4.17
CA MET A 379 4.03 15.12 -5.60
C MET A 379 2.91 14.14 -5.99
N ALA A 380 1.80 14.09 -5.24
CA ALA A 380 0.61 13.43 -5.78
C ALA A 380 0.05 14.26 -6.94
N GLN A 381 0.32 13.83 -8.16
CA GLN A 381 -0.02 14.53 -9.39
C GLN A 381 -0.50 13.57 -10.46
N GLY A 382 -1.66 13.85 -11.08
CA GLY A 382 -2.35 12.87 -11.94
C GLY A 382 -2.96 11.70 -11.17
N THR A 383 -2.88 11.72 -9.84
CA THR A 383 -3.35 10.62 -8.97
C THR A 383 -4.86 10.60 -8.87
N ARG A 384 -5.44 9.41 -8.99
CA ARG A 384 -6.87 9.18 -8.81
C ARG A 384 -7.17 8.18 -7.70
N VAL A 385 -7.97 8.59 -6.72
CA VAL A 385 -8.47 7.76 -5.61
C VAL A 385 -9.97 7.56 -5.82
N SER A 386 -10.40 6.34 -6.15
CA SER A 386 -11.77 6.14 -6.64
C SER A 386 -12.43 4.87 -6.12
N LYS A 387 -13.69 4.98 -5.67
CA LYS A 387 -14.54 3.84 -5.30
C LYS A 387 -13.95 2.98 -4.17
N ASN A 388 -13.20 3.58 -3.24
CA ASN A 388 -12.68 2.90 -2.08
C ASN A 388 -13.67 2.97 -0.91
N LEU A 389 -13.61 1.98 -0.03
CA LEU A 389 -14.31 1.95 1.24
C LEU A 389 -13.30 2.12 2.38
N PHE A 390 -13.47 3.17 3.17
CA PHE A 390 -12.70 3.46 4.37
C PHE A 390 -13.63 3.43 5.58
N ASN A 391 -13.26 2.70 6.63
CA ASN A 391 -14.01 2.69 7.88
C ASN A 391 -13.13 2.30 9.07
N ASP A 392 -13.50 2.76 10.26
CA ASP A 392 -12.82 2.39 11.50
C ASP A 392 -11.31 2.68 11.50
N ASN A 393 -10.89 3.72 10.77
CA ASN A 393 -9.53 4.23 10.75
C ASN A 393 -9.39 5.40 11.73
N GLY A 394 -8.18 5.70 12.19
CA GLY A 394 -7.92 6.96 12.88
C GLY A 394 -8.22 8.16 11.96
N GLU A 395 -7.74 8.06 10.71
CA GLU A 395 -7.98 9.01 9.62
C GLU A 395 -8.16 8.22 8.31
N ASP A 396 -9.17 8.59 7.48
CA ASP A 396 -9.35 7.89 6.22
C ASP A 396 -8.32 8.32 5.18
N VAL A 397 -8.10 9.64 5.03
CA VAL A 397 -7.15 10.19 4.07
C VAL A 397 -6.40 11.37 4.66
N PHE A 398 -5.10 11.40 4.42
CA PHE A 398 -4.24 12.57 4.59
C PHE A 398 -3.57 12.91 3.25
N VAL A 399 -3.69 14.19 2.83
CA VAL A 399 -2.96 14.75 1.69
C VAL A 399 -2.02 15.82 2.20
N GLU A 400 -0.72 15.64 1.93
CA GLU A 400 0.34 16.45 2.51
C GLU A 400 1.25 17.07 1.45
N VAL A 401 1.20 18.41 1.38
CA VAL A 401 2.05 19.30 0.58
C VAL A 401 2.12 18.94 -0.92
N ASP A 402 0.99 18.53 -1.45
CA ASP A 402 0.79 18.29 -2.87
C ASP A 402 0.29 19.52 -3.60
N HIS A 403 0.70 19.71 -4.86
CA HIS A 403 0.25 20.82 -5.70
C HIS A 403 -0.83 20.40 -6.70
N GLY A 404 -1.19 19.11 -6.75
CA GLY A 404 -2.16 18.57 -7.69
C GLY A 404 -1.67 18.57 -9.15
N PRO A 405 -2.57 18.33 -10.12
CA PRO A 405 -3.95 17.90 -9.89
C PRO A 405 -4.04 16.48 -9.30
N PHE A 406 -4.88 16.26 -8.30
CA PHE A 406 -5.28 14.93 -7.87
C PHE A 406 -6.81 14.84 -7.71
N LEU A 407 -7.37 13.65 -7.90
CA LEU A 407 -8.82 13.45 -7.93
C LEU A 407 -9.25 12.34 -6.97
N MET A 408 -10.21 12.64 -6.11
CA MET A 408 -10.88 11.66 -5.24
C MET A 408 -12.35 11.58 -5.62
N ASP A 409 -12.79 10.45 -6.21
CA ASP A 409 -14.16 10.33 -6.67
C ASP A 409 -14.86 9.05 -6.22
N ASN A 410 -16.14 9.16 -5.93
CA ASN A 410 -17.01 8.03 -5.58
C ASN A 410 -16.52 7.19 -4.38
N ASN A 411 -15.78 7.76 -3.43
CA ASN A 411 -15.32 7.03 -2.24
C ASN A 411 -16.34 7.09 -1.11
N LEU A 412 -16.26 6.12 -0.21
CA LEU A 412 -16.98 6.04 1.05
C LEU A 412 -15.99 6.28 2.19
N PHE A 413 -16.00 7.48 2.78
CA PHE A 413 -15.19 7.88 3.92
C PHE A 413 -16.07 7.82 5.18
N LEU A 414 -15.97 6.71 5.93
CA LEU A 414 -16.90 6.41 7.02
C LEU A 414 -16.28 6.49 8.42
N SER A 415 -14.98 6.76 8.54
CA SER A 415 -14.32 6.96 9.83
C SER A 415 -14.64 8.34 10.42
N GLN A 416 -14.34 8.55 11.69
CA GLN A 416 -14.64 9.83 12.37
C GLN A 416 -13.86 11.02 11.80
N MET A 417 -12.67 10.79 11.23
CA MET A 417 -11.87 11.77 10.49
C MET A 417 -11.76 11.30 9.05
N SER A 418 -12.50 11.95 8.14
CA SER A 418 -12.53 11.58 6.72
C SER A 418 -11.34 12.14 5.94
N LEU A 419 -10.90 13.37 6.25
CA LEU A 419 -9.87 14.05 5.48
C LEU A 419 -9.04 14.99 6.35
N ILE A 420 -7.71 14.85 6.28
CA ILE A 420 -6.76 15.88 6.70
C ILE A 420 -6.10 16.43 5.43
N ASN A 421 -6.09 17.76 5.28
CA ASN A 421 -5.57 18.42 4.10
C ASN A 421 -4.57 19.52 4.49
N ILE A 422 -3.38 19.47 3.86
CA ILE A 422 -2.36 20.54 3.87
C ILE A 422 -1.81 20.72 2.44
N SER A 423 -2.65 20.49 1.45
CA SER A 423 -2.30 20.52 0.03
C SER A 423 -3.19 21.49 -0.73
N GLN A 424 -2.95 21.62 -2.01
CA GLN A 424 -3.77 22.36 -2.97
C GLN A 424 -3.92 21.58 -4.27
N GLY A 425 -4.88 21.96 -5.12
CA GLY A 425 -5.13 21.31 -6.40
C GLY A 425 -5.85 19.97 -6.29
N GLY A 426 -6.60 19.75 -5.21
CA GLY A 426 -7.45 18.58 -5.02
C GLY A 426 -8.82 18.73 -5.66
N ALA A 427 -9.37 17.64 -6.22
CA ALA A 427 -10.76 17.55 -6.66
C ALA A 427 -11.47 16.41 -5.93
N TYR A 428 -12.54 16.72 -5.24
CA TYR A 428 -13.35 15.80 -4.44
C TYR A 428 -14.74 15.73 -5.06
N VAL A 429 -15.08 14.60 -5.68
CA VAL A 429 -16.24 14.50 -6.58
C VAL A 429 -17.09 13.29 -6.24
N HIS A 430 -18.40 13.50 -6.01
CA HIS A 430 -19.35 12.41 -5.75
C HIS A 430 -18.95 11.48 -4.58
N ASN A 431 -18.26 11.95 -3.56
CA ASN A 431 -17.92 11.16 -2.38
C ASN A 431 -19.02 11.23 -1.31
N LEU A 432 -19.02 10.27 -0.40
CA LEU A 432 -19.72 10.34 0.87
C LEU A 432 -18.69 10.55 1.99
N PHE A 433 -18.79 11.68 2.69
CA PHE A 433 -17.98 12.04 3.84
C PHE A 433 -18.83 11.96 5.10
N ALA A 434 -18.62 10.95 5.92
CA ALA A 434 -19.37 10.75 7.16
C ALA A 434 -18.63 11.23 8.42
N GLY A 435 -17.34 11.54 8.31
CA GLY A 435 -16.49 12.06 9.38
C GLY A 435 -16.15 13.54 9.21
N ALA A 436 -15.24 14.04 10.06
CA ALA A 436 -14.76 15.39 10.02
C ALA A 436 -13.74 15.63 8.89
N ILE A 437 -13.53 16.92 8.58
CA ILE A 437 -12.37 17.39 7.82
C ILE A 437 -11.50 18.26 8.73
N LYS A 438 -10.18 18.20 8.54
CA LYS A 438 -9.20 19.11 9.15
C LYS A 438 -8.34 19.72 8.05
N LEU A 439 -8.42 21.03 7.92
CA LEU A 439 -7.51 21.80 7.10
C LEU A 439 -6.39 22.31 8.00
N LEU A 440 -5.14 21.99 7.67
CA LEU A 440 -3.99 22.48 8.39
C LEU A 440 -3.64 23.92 7.94
N SER A 441 -2.70 24.56 8.60
CA SER A 441 -2.28 25.92 8.24
C SER A 441 -1.31 25.91 7.05
N TYR A 442 -1.05 27.10 6.50
CA TYR A 442 0.02 27.34 5.53
C TYR A 442 1.32 26.61 5.92
N ASP A 443 1.96 25.99 4.92
CA ASP A 443 3.22 25.28 5.08
C ASP A 443 4.28 25.87 4.13
N ALA A 444 5.39 26.31 4.69
CA ALA A 444 6.47 27.00 3.97
C ALA A 444 7.45 26.04 3.27
N ARG A 445 7.27 24.72 3.42
CA ARG A 445 8.11 23.74 2.70
C ARG A 445 8.01 23.98 1.20
N GLN A 446 9.17 24.11 0.56
CA GLN A 446 9.24 24.18 -0.90
C GLN A 446 9.18 22.77 -1.46
N THR A 447 8.00 22.39 -1.95
CA THR A 447 7.79 21.05 -2.50
C THR A 447 7.73 21.09 -4.03
N PRO A 448 8.23 20.05 -4.73
CA PRO A 448 8.28 20.07 -6.19
C PRO A 448 6.90 19.80 -6.80
N PHE A 449 6.66 20.39 -7.96
CA PHE A 449 5.64 20.00 -8.89
C PHE A 449 6.25 19.60 -10.23
N LEU A 450 5.58 18.75 -10.97
CA LEU A 450 6.17 18.01 -12.10
C LEU A 450 5.49 18.40 -13.41
N LYS A 451 6.13 18.11 -14.55
CA LYS A 451 5.46 18.18 -15.84
C LYS A 451 4.33 17.12 -15.91
N ALA A 452 3.34 17.38 -16.76
CA ALA A 452 2.20 16.47 -16.94
C ALA A 452 2.66 15.05 -17.27
N HIS A 453 2.10 14.04 -16.57
CA HIS A 453 2.35 12.62 -16.80
C HIS A 453 3.83 12.21 -16.83
N SER A 454 4.65 12.89 -16.02
CA SER A 454 6.11 12.76 -16.00
C SER A 454 6.64 12.89 -14.58
N THR A 455 7.82 12.31 -14.34
CA THR A 455 8.60 12.54 -13.13
C THR A 455 9.43 13.83 -13.20
N GLU A 456 9.52 14.49 -14.37
CA GLU A 456 10.38 15.64 -14.59
C GLU A 456 9.92 16.85 -13.77
N ASN A 457 10.81 17.40 -12.95
CA ASN A 457 10.55 18.56 -12.12
C ASN A 457 10.26 19.80 -12.99
N ALA A 458 9.15 20.49 -12.71
CA ALA A 458 8.74 21.72 -13.35
C ALA A 458 8.93 22.97 -12.46
N GLY A 459 9.18 22.77 -11.17
CA GLY A 459 9.41 23.86 -10.21
C GLY A 459 9.18 23.45 -8.76
N PHE A 460 9.34 24.41 -7.88
CA PHE A 460 9.06 24.28 -6.44
C PHE A 460 8.12 25.40 -6.00
N HIS A 461 7.27 25.10 -5.04
CA HIS A 461 6.35 26.08 -4.47
C HIS A 461 6.07 25.73 -3.00
N ASP A 462 5.74 26.74 -2.19
CA ASP A 462 5.18 26.55 -0.85
C ASP A 462 3.71 26.10 -0.92
N ASN A 463 3.10 25.81 0.22
CA ASN A 463 1.77 25.24 0.30
C ASN A 463 0.76 26.26 0.89
N PRO A 464 0.17 27.12 0.03
CA PRO A 464 -0.70 28.23 0.47
C PRO A 464 -2.12 27.79 0.85
N LEU A 465 -2.51 26.57 0.55
CA LEU A 465 -3.87 26.00 0.69
C LEU A 465 -4.92 26.62 -0.23
N GLY A 466 -5.96 25.86 -0.49
CA GLY A 466 -7.03 26.20 -1.45
C GLY A 466 -6.79 25.52 -2.79
N ASP A 467 -7.26 26.13 -3.88
CA ASP A 467 -7.27 25.53 -5.21
C ASP A 467 -7.98 24.16 -5.23
N ASP A 468 -8.93 23.94 -4.31
CA ASP A 468 -9.69 22.70 -4.18
C ASP A 468 -11.06 22.78 -4.84
N ARG A 469 -11.55 21.65 -5.35
CA ARG A 469 -12.85 21.49 -6.00
C ARG A 469 -13.68 20.48 -5.21
N PHE A 470 -14.87 20.90 -4.79
CA PHE A 470 -15.84 20.01 -4.12
C PHE A 470 -17.13 19.99 -4.95
N TYR A 471 -17.36 18.90 -5.69
CA TYR A 471 -18.51 18.80 -6.57
C TYR A 471 -19.38 17.58 -6.27
N ASN A 472 -20.68 17.79 -6.13
CA ASN A 472 -21.67 16.72 -6.03
C ASN A 472 -21.43 15.71 -4.88
N ASN A 473 -20.78 16.10 -3.79
CA ASN A 473 -20.55 15.24 -2.62
C ASN A 473 -21.76 15.23 -1.68
N ILE A 474 -21.80 14.28 -0.75
CA ILE A 474 -22.64 14.27 0.42
C ILE A 474 -21.76 14.40 1.67
N PHE A 475 -21.99 15.43 2.45
CA PHE A 475 -21.31 15.70 3.71
C PHE A 475 -22.24 15.48 4.89
N VAL A 476 -21.76 14.83 5.96
CA VAL A 476 -22.58 14.46 7.09
C VAL A 476 -21.93 14.88 8.40
N GLN A 477 -22.74 15.36 9.34
CA GLN A 477 -22.36 15.68 10.73
C GLN A 477 -21.25 16.73 10.84
N ARG A 478 -20.04 16.29 11.22
CA ARG A 478 -18.91 17.14 11.59
C ARG A 478 -18.12 17.68 10.39
N PHE A 479 -18.52 17.37 9.17
CA PHE A 479 -17.83 17.88 8.00
C PHE A 479 -18.18 19.35 7.78
N ASP A 480 -17.19 20.23 7.83
CA ASP A 480 -17.40 21.67 7.77
C ASP A 480 -16.49 22.30 6.72
N LEU A 481 -17.09 22.72 5.61
CA LEU A 481 -16.36 23.40 4.53
C LEU A 481 -16.13 24.90 4.79
N SER A 482 -16.68 25.47 5.86
CA SER A 482 -16.39 26.88 6.20
C SER A 482 -14.92 27.13 6.55
N ILE A 483 -14.16 26.08 6.87
CA ILE A 483 -12.71 26.15 7.07
C ILE A 483 -11.97 26.63 5.82
N TYR A 484 -12.54 26.49 4.64
CA TYR A 484 -12.00 27.01 3.37
C TYR A 484 -12.32 28.48 3.11
N ASP A 485 -13.10 29.15 3.95
CA ASP A 485 -13.56 30.52 3.68
C ASP A 485 -12.44 31.56 3.64
N ASN A 486 -11.29 31.26 4.24
CA ASN A 486 -10.16 32.18 4.35
C ASN A 486 -8.83 31.61 3.77
N VAL A 487 -8.87 30.59 2.92
CA VAL A 487 -7.68 30.07 2.24
C VAL A 487 -7.15 31.05 1.19
N GLN A 488 -5.89 30.92 0.83
CA GLN A 488 -5.22 31.89 -0.05
C GLN A 488 -5.60 31.70 -1.54
N LEU A 489 -5.64 30.46 -2.00
CA LEU A 489 -6.01 30.15 -3.38
C LEU A 489 -7.53 29.99 -3.52
N PRO A 490 -8.11 30.32 -4.68
CA PRO A 490 -9.54 30.15 -4.94
C PRO A 490 -10.00 28.70 -4.73
N VAL A 491 -11.25 28.52 -4.30
CA VAL A 491 -11.91 27.21 -4.21
C VAL A 491 -13.22 27.20 -4.98
N TRP A 492 -13.59 26.03 -5.51
CA TRP A 492 -14.79 25.85 -6.31
C TRP A 492 -15.69 24.78 -5.70
N MET A 493 -16.93 25.16 -5.36
CA MET A 493 -17.86 24.28 -4.69
C MET A 493 -19.23 24.39 -5.35
N ASP A 494 -19.80 23.25 -5.78
CA ASP A 494 -21.12 23.23 -6.39
C ASP A 494 -21.77 21.84 -6.32
N GLY A 495 -23.09 21.84 -6.09
CA GLY A 495 -23.91 20.62 -6.15
C GLY A 495 -23.84 19.72 -4.93
N ASN A 496 -23.16 20.14 -3.88
CA ASN A 496 -23.02 19.36 -2.66
C ASN A 496 -24.29 19.35 -1.81
N VAL A 497 -24.40 18.34 -0.95
CA VAL A 497 -25.49 18.16 0.00
C VAL A 497 -24.91 18.05 1.42
N PHE A 498 -25.45 18.83 2.36
CA PHE A 498 -25.00 18.93 3.73
C PHE A 498 -26.08 18.42 4.67
N LEU A 499 -25.78 17.35 5.43
CA LEU A 499 -26.73 16.63 6.26
C LEU A 499 -26.33 16.62 7.72
N ASN A 500 -27.31 16.53 8.62
CA ASN A 500 -27.11 16.25 10.05
C ASN A 500 -26.04 17.15 10.69
N GLY A 501 -26.10 18.46 10.43
CA GLY A 501 -25.19 19.45 11.02
C GLY A 501 -23.92 19.75 10.22
N ALA A 502 -23.68 19.11 9.07
CA ALA A 502 -22.60 19.52 8.17
C ALA A 502 -22.82 20.95 7.63
N ASN A 503 -21.73 21.72 7.46
CA ASN A 503 -21.78 23.12 7.07
C ASN A 503 -21.13 23.37 5.70
N PRO A 504 -21.77 24.18 4.81
CA PRO A 504 -21.16 24.64 3.58
C PRO A 504 -20.14 25.77 3.84
N SER A 505 -19.21 25.94 2.91
CA SER A 505 -18.43 27.17 2.75
C SER A 505 -19.28 28.28 2.11
N LYS A 506 -18.88 29.54 2.29
CA LYS A 506 -19.44 30.69 1.55
C LYS A 506 -19.30 30.57 0.03
N PHE A 507 -18.37 29.74 -0.45
CA PHE A 507 -18.14 29.49 -1.88
C PHE A 507 -19.11 28.48 -2.50
N GLU A 508 -19.85 27.71 -1.68
CA GLU A 508 -20.87 26.78 -2.19
C GLU A 508 -22.07 27.55 -2.76
N LYS A 509 -22.33 27.35 -4.06
CA LYS A 509 -23.44 28.02 -4.75
C LYS A 509 -24.76 27.30 -4.46
N ASN A 510 -25.73 27.98 -3.81
CA ASN A 510 -27.06 27.43 -3.51
C ASN A 510 -26.99 26.06 -2.80
N PRO A 511 -26.41 25.95 -1.62
CA PRO A 511 -26.22 24.68 -0.90
C PRO A 511 -27.57 24.03 -0.54
N ILE A 512 -27.61 22.70 -0.62
CA ILE A 512 -28.70 21.92 -0.05
C ILE A 512 -28.28 21.54 1.37
N VAL A 513 -28.88 22.20 2.37
CA VAL A 513 -28.59 21.99 3.79
C VAL A 513 -29.81 21.40 4.50
N LYS A 514 -29.69 20.19 5.02
CA LYS A 514 -30.72 19.45 5.76
C LYS A 514 -30.20 19.12 7.15
N LYS A 515 -30.17 20.12 8.03
CA LYS A 515 -29.56 20.04 9.38
C LYS A 515 -30.11 18.90 10.23
N ASP A 516 -31.42 18.65 10.15
CA ASP A 516 -32.11 17.65 10.97
C ASP A 516 -32.27 16.29 10.27
N PHE A 517 -31.71 16.12 9.05
CA PHE A 517 -31.79 14.86 8.33
C PHE A 517 -30.61 13.98 8.68
N ASP A 518 -30.86 12.96 9.53
CA ASP A 518 -29.89 11.93 9.80
C ASP A 518 -29.95 10.84 8.71
N PRO A 519 -28.87 10.65 7.92
CA PRO A 519 -28.78 9.59 6.93
C PRO A 519 -28.63 8.19 7.55
N ALA A 520 -28.54 8.05 8.88
CA ALA A 520 -28.44 6.77 9.61
C ALA A 520 -27.37 5.82 9.04
N ILE A 521 -26.17 6.36 8.78
CA ILE A 521 -25.08 5.60 8.17
C ILE A 521 -24.58 4.52 9.11
N LYS A 522 -24.60 3.28 8.64
CA LYS A 522 -24.07 2.12 9.36
C LYS A 522 -23.46 1.12 8.40
N LEU A 523 -22.22 0.75 8.63
CA LEU A 523 -21.59 -0.38 7.92
C LEU A 523 -21.87 -1.67 8.68
N VAL A 524 -22.40 -2.68 7.99
CA VAL A 524 -22.79 -3.98 8.57
C VAL A 524 -22.08 -5.09 7.83
N GLU A 525 -21.31 -5.89 8.55
CA GLU A 525 -20.69 -7.11 8.01
C GLU A 525 -21.63 -8.31 8.18
N LYS A 526 -21.85 -9.06 7.10
CA LYS A 526 -22.58 -10.33 7.09
C LYS A 526 -21.76 -11.37 6.34
N THR A 527 -21.20 -12.34 7.05
CA THR A 527 -20.39 -13.44 6.44
C THR A 527 -19.30 -12.98 5.47
N GLY A 528 -18.52 -11.96 5.88
CA GLY A 528 -17.43 -11.40 5.08
C GLY A 528 -17.86 -10.46 3.94
N VAL A 529 -19.15 -10.13 3.87
CA VAL A 529 -19.71 -9.15 2.92
C VAL A 529 -20.14 -7.91 3.69
N PHE A 530 -19.76 -6.74 3.20
CA PHE A 530 -20.10 -5.48 3.86
C PHE A 530 -21.26 -4.77 3.15
N TYR A 531 -22.21 -4.34 3.95
CA TYR A 531 -23.39 -3.59 3.53
C TYR A 531 -23.39 -2.21 4.19
N LEU A 532 -23.61 -1.18 3.38
CA LEU A 532 -23.86 0.18 3.88
C LEU A 532 -25.37 0.37 4.03
N ASP A 533 -25.84 0.48 5.26
CA ASP A 533 -27.19 0.96 5.55
C ASP A 533 -27.15 2.49 5.54
N ILE A 534 -28.01 3.11 4.73
CA ILE A 534 -28.08 4.57 4.56
C ILE A 534 -29.50 5.00 4.23
N LYS A 535 -29.98 6.08 4.85
CA LYS A 535 -31.23 6.72 4.49
C LYS A 535 -30.99 7.78 3.42
N PHE A 536 -31.68 7.67 2.30
CA PHE A 536 -31.55 8.55 1.15
C PHE A 536 -32.86 9.25 0.83
N ASP A 537 -32.82 10.53 0.42
CA ASP A 537 -33.97 11.29 -0.02
C ASP A 537 -33.81 11.75 -1.47
N LYS A 538 -34.66 11.25 -2.34
CA LYS A 538 -34.69 11.63 -3.76
C LYS A 538 -35.02 13.12 -4.01
N ALA A 539 -35.54 13.84 -3.02
CA ALA A 539 -35.83 15.26 -3.15
C ALA A 539 -34.56 16.04 -3.51
N TRP A 540 -33.39 15.66 -3.00
CA TRP A 540 -32.11 16.34 -3.29
C TRP A 540 -31.77 16.38 -4.77
N ILE A 541 -32.22 15.39 -5.56
CA ILE A 541 -32.00 15.36 -7.02
C ILE A 541 -32.84 16.44 -7.69
N LYS A 542 -34.07 16.71 -7.20
CA LYS A 542 -35.01 17.67 -7.78
C LYS A 542 -34.76 19.12 -7.33
N GLU A 543 -34.26 19.31 -6.12
CA GLU A 543 -34.02 20.63 -5.54
C GLU A 543 -32.97 21.43 -6.28
N ARG A 544 -32.08 20.76 -7.00
CA ARG A 544 -31.01 21.40 -7.76
C ARG A 544 -30.60 20.60 -8.98
N LYS A 545 -30.31 21.30 -10.08
CA LYS A 545 -29.66 20.70 -11.26
C LYS A 545 -28.13 20.66 -11.04
N ARG A 546 -27.52 19.51 -11.35
CA ARG A 546 -26.09 19.26 -11.27
C ARG A 546 -25.53 18.98 -12.65
N LYS A 547 -24.25 19.29 -12.83
CA LYS A 547 -23.51 18.97 -14.05
C LYS A 547 -22.76 17.65 -13.87
N LEU A 548 -22.57 16.91 -14.95
CA LEU A 548 -21.59 15.85 -15.00
C LEU A 548 -20.19 16.46 -14.89
N ILE A 549 -19.31 15.84 -14.11
CA ILE A 549 -17.97 16.37 -13.85
C ILE A 549 -17.01 15.87 -14.92
N THR A 550 -16.31 16.82 -15.54
CA THR A 550 -15.38 16.62 -16.66
C THR A 550 -14.10 17.41 -16.43
N THR A 551 -13.04 17.09 -17.17
CA THR A 551 -11.79 17.88 -17.22
C THR A 551 -12.05 19.36 -17.39
N GLU A 552 -12.94 19.75 -18.31
CA GLU A 552 -13.28 21.15 -18.58
C GLU A 552 -13.88 21.84 -17.35
N LEU A 553 -14.79 21.16 -16.63
CA LEU A 553 -15.42 21.71 -15.43
C LEU A 553 -14.45 21.81 -14.25
N LEU A 554 -13.54 20.85 -14.12
CA LEU A 554 -12.49 20.85 -13.08
C LEU A 554 -11.45 21.93 -13.35
N GLY A 555 -11.18 22.26 -14.61
CA GLY A 555 -10.19 23.25 -15.00
C GLY A 555 -8.76 22.78 -14.78
N LYS A 556 -7.93 23.64 -14.18
CA LYS A 556 -6.52 23.36 -13.94
C LYS A 556 -6.14 23.59 -12.48
N ALA A 557 -5.25 22.76 -11.96
CA ALA A 557 -4.56 23.03 -10.70
C ALA A 557 -3.67 24.27 -10.87
N ALA A 558 -3.76 25.22 -9.93
CA ALA A 558 -3.23 26.56 -10.11
C ALA A 558 -1.69 26.59 -10.18
N ILE A 559 -1.02 25.90 -9.26
CA ILE A 559 0.46 25.93 -9.15
C ILE A 559 1.11 25.27 -10.36
N PRO A 560 0.84 23.99 -10.68
CA PRO A 560 1.45 23.35 -11.84
C PRO A 560 0.84 23.81 -13.18
N ASN A 561 -0.29 24.51 -13.17
CA ASN A 561 -1.08 24.89 -14.35
C ASN A 561 -1.47 23.67 -15.23
N LEU A 562 -1.79 22.53 -14.60
CA LEU A 562 -2.11 21.28 -15.26
C LEU A 562 -3.59 20.93 -15.14
N SER A 563 -4.16 20.37 -16.21
CA SER A 563 -5.53 19.87 -16.23
C SER A 563 -5.70 18.58 -15.45
N TYR A 564 -6.93 18.28 -14.98
CA TYR A 564 -7.30 16.98 -14.45
C TYR A 564 -7.56 16.04 -15.62
N GLU A 565 -6.63 15.13 -15.89
CA GLU A 565 -6.62 14.22 -17.04
C GLU A 565 -6.37 12.77 -16.60
N ASN A 566 -6.71 11.81 -17.45
CA ASN A 566 -6.30 10.43 -17.27
C ASN A 566 -4.79 10.28 -17.54
N PRO A 567 -4.11 9.19 -17.06
CA PRO A 567 -2.68 8.98 -17.26
C PRO A 567 -2.19 8.94 -18.72
N ASP A 568 -3.12 8.77 -19.67
CA ASP A 568 -2.86 8.81 -21.12
C ASP A 568 -3.08 10.21 -21.75
N GLY A 569 -3.38 11.23 -20.93
CA GLY A 569 -3.67 12.58 -21.36
C GLY A 569 -5.11 12.78 -21.89
N SER A 570 -5.95 11.76 -21.85
CA SER A 570 -7.35 11.91 -22.25
C SER A 570 -8.19 12.61 -21.18
N SER A 571 -9.26 13.26 -21.60
CA SER A 571 -10.17 13.96 -20.68
C SER A 571 -10.85 13.02 -19.70
N ILE A 572 -10.91 13.43 -18.44
CA ILE A 572 -11.69 12.77 -17.41
C ILE A 572 -13.18 13.05 -17.61
N ARG A 573 -13.99 12.02 -17.37
CA ARG A 573 -15.43 12.09 -17.28
C ARG A 573 -15.90 11.20 -16.14
N ILE A 574 -16.55 11.77 -15.12
CA ILE A 574 -17.05 11.00 -13.96
C ILE A 574 -18.48 10.53 -14.28
N ASP A 575 -18.59 9.62 -15.21
CA ASP A 575 -19.85 9.12 -15.80
C ASP A 575 -20.34 7.81 -15.20
N THR A 576 -19.62 7.25 -14.24
CA THR A 576 -20.03 6.04 -13.49
C THR A 576 -20.02 6.29 -11.99
N ASP A 577 -20.88 5.60 -11.27
CA ASP A 577 -20.98 5.64 -9.83
C ASP A 577 -20.04 4.61 -9.14
N TYR A 578 -20.16 4.47 -7.82
CA TYR A 578 -19.41 3.51 -7.01
C TYR A 578 -19.49 2.08 -7.55
N PHE A 579 -20.67 1.65 -7.99
CA PHE A 579 -20.92 0.31 -8.54
C PHE A 579 -20.59 0.17 -10.03
N GLY A 580 -20.16 1.25 -10.69
CA GLY A 580 -19.97 1.30 -12.16
C GLY A 580 -21.25 1.55 -12.95
N LYS A 581 -22.35 1.89 -12.29
CA LYS A 581 -23.60 2.25 -12.95
C LYS A 581 -23.47 3.60 -13.65
N PRO A 582 -23.92 3.75 -14.90
CA PRO A 582 -23.85 5.02 -15.62
C PRO A 582 -24.59 6.14 -14.88
N ARG A 583 -23.95 7.32 -14.80
CA ARG A 583 -24.55 8.55 -14.28
C ARG A 583 -25.35 9.25 -15.37
N LYS A 584 -26.38 9.98 -14.96
CA LYS A 584 -27.13 10.83 -15.88
C LYS A 584 -26.25 11.97 -16.37
N GLU A 585 -26.31 12.24 -17.69
CA GLU A 585 -25.63 13.38 -18.34
C GLU A 585 -26.04 14.71 -17.72
N THR A 586 -27.34 14.84 -17.51
CA THR A 586 -27.94 16.00 -16.88
C THR A 586 -28.47 15.63 -15.51
N ASN A 587 -28.09 16.39 -14.50
CA ASN A 587 -28.53 16.22 -13.13
C ASN A 587 -28.18 14.86 -12.51
N PRO A 588 -26.87 14.47 -12.44
CA PRO A 588 -26.43 13.27 -11.74
C PRO A 588 -26.78 13.34 -10.25
N THR A 589 -26.98 12.19 -9.64
CA THR A 589 -27.24 12.07 -8.19
C THR A 589 -26.01 12.51 -7.39
N PRO A 590 -26.15 13.31 -6.31
CA PRO A 590 -25.03 13.62 -5.43
C PRO A 590 -24.58 12.39 -4.66
N GLY A 591 -23.30 12.38 -4.26
CA GLY A 591 -22.67 11.27 -3.58
C GLY A 591 -22.32 10.09 -4.49
N PRO A 592 -21.86 8.97 -3.92
CA PRO A 592 -21.23 7.88 -4.66
C PRO A 592 -22.22 6.99 -5.44
N PHE A 593 -23.53 7.10 -5.23
CA PHE A 593 -24.52 6.20 -5.82
C PHE A 593 -25.47 6.90 -6.78
N GLU A 594 -25.59 6.41 -8.01
CA GLU A 594 -26.54 6.94 -8.98
C GLU A 594 -27.92 6.30 -8.79
N ASN A 595 -28.90 7.14 -8.45
CA ASN A 595 -30.31 6.75 -8.23
C ASN A 595 -30.45 5.50 -7.32
N PRO A 596 -29.93 5.54 -6.09
CA PRO A 596 -29.86 4.35 -5.21
C PRO A 596 -31.23 3.89 -4.72
N GLY A 597 -32.22 4.75 -4.67
CA GLY A 597 -33.54 4.52 -4.10
C GLY A 597 -34.00 5.69 -3.24
N ASN A 598 -34.97 5.45 -2.35
CA ASN A 598 -35.50 6.41 -1.38
C ASN A 598 -35.77 5.71 -0.06
N GLY A 599 -35.63 6.41 1.08
CA GLY A 599 -35.77 5.85 2.41
C GLY A 599 -34.53 5.09 2.87
N LEU A 600 -34.68 4.15 3.78
CA LEU A 600 -33.57 3.32 4.29
C LEU A 600 -33.21 2.25 3.26
N LEU A 601 -31.94 2.21 2.88
CA LEU A 601 -31.37 1.31 1.90
C LEU A 601 -30.27 0.48 2.56
N SER A 602 -30.05 -0.74 2.09
CA SER A 602 -28.92 -1.59 2.47
C SER A 602 -28.17 -1.97 1.19
N LEU A 603 -27.02 -1.34 0.97
CA LEU A 603 -26.24 -1.45 -0.27
C LEU A 603 -25.01 -2.32 -0.05
N LYS A 604 -24.82 -3.38 -0.83
CA LYS A 604 -23.59 -4.18 -0.78
C LYS A 604 -22.44 -3.34 -1.31
N VAL A 605 -21.48 -2.98 -0.45
CA VAL A 605 -20.34 -2.10 -0.80
C VAL A 605 -19.00 -2.80 -0.84
N TRP A 606 -18.93 -4.03 -0.25
CA TRP A 606 -17.72 -4.86 -0.32
C TRP A 606 -18.03 -6.35 -0.24
#